data_6b82e8ff080a9475487102a51059cd07
#
_entry.id   6b82e8ff080a9475487102a51059cd07
#
_cell.length_a   1.000
_cell.length_b   1.000
_cell.length_c   1.000
_cell.angle_alpha   90.00
_cell.angle_beta   90.00
_cell.angle_gamma   90.00
#
_symmetry.space_group_name_H-M   'P 1'
#
loop_
_entity.id
_entity.type
_entity.pdbx_description
1 polymer ?
#
loop_
_entity_poly.entity_id
_entity_poly.type
_entity_poly.pdbx_seq_one_letter_code
_entity_poly.pdbx_strand_id
1 'polypeptide(L)'
;MYHNTDDLRIRSQHPLLTPALVLQELPASEKATEVVATARKDAAKLISGQDDRLLVIVGPCSVHDTKAALEYAALLQKEAQKHAADLLVVMRVYFEKPRTTVGWKGLINDPQVDGSFRINDGLRLARGLLAQITEMGLPSATEFLDPITPQYVADLVSYGAIGARTTESQIHRELASGLSMPVGFKNGTDGSVQVAVDACLSARASHWFPSITKEGIVAIFQTSGNPDAHIILRGGSRTGPNYGTEFVIDAAARIQKAGLTSRLVIDCSHGNSSKDHRRQPLVAADIAAQVAAGSQVIAGVMVESHLVEGRQEWKGHDASTYGCSITDACISFQETIPVLDGLAAAGRARRAFKPS
;
A
#
# COMPACT_ATOMS: atom_id res chain seq x y z
N MET A 1 33.84 39.61 -6.48
CA MET A 1 32.44 39.53 -6.97
C MET A 1 31.91 38.15 -6.53
N TYR A 2 30.88 38.11 -5.67
CA TYR A 2 30.27 36.83 -5.28
C TYR A 2 29.28 36.37 -6.35
N HIS A 3 29.41 35.13 -6.79
CA HIS A 3 28.44 34.51 -7.68
C HIS A 3 27.40 33.78 -6.80
N ASN A 4 26.11 33.95 -7.12
CA ASN A 4 25.07 33.11 -6.50
C ASN A 4 25.20 31.70 -7.04
N THR A 5 25.33 30.70 -6.15
CA THR A 5 25.54 29.29 -6.51
C THR A 5 24.44 28.37 -5.93
N ASP A 6 23.46 28.95 -5.20
CA ASP A 6 22.39 28.20 -4.56
C ASP A 6 21.02 28.68 -5.04
N ASP A 7 20.01 27.82 -4.96
CA ASP A 7 18.61 28.07 -5.34
C ASP A 7 18.39 28.57 -6.80
N LEU A 8 19.36 28.40 -7.69
CA LEU A 8 19.32 28.95 -9.07
C LEU A 8 18.16 28.38 -9.92
N ARG A 9 17.57 27.25 -9.52
CA ARG A 9 16.46 26.58 -10.21
C ARG A 9 15.17 26.56 -9.38
N ILE A 10 15.17 27.13 -8.18
CA ILE A 10 13.98 27.29 -7.34
C ILE A 10 13.26 28.57 -7.79
N ARG A 11 12.04 28.42 -8.33
CA ARG A 11 11.25 29.58 -8.82
C ARG A 11 10.42 30.23 -7.72
N SER A 12 9.92 29.44 -6.79
CA SER A 12 9.10 29.93 -5.67
C SER A 12 9.13 28.93 -4.51
N GLN A 13 8.87 29.43 -3.32
CA GLN A 13 8.71 28.64 -2.09
C GLN A 13 7.39 29.07 -1.45
N HIS A 14 6.60 28.08 -1.00
CA HIS A 14 5.34 28.31 -0.29
C HIS A 14 5.34 27.53 1.02
N PRO A 15 4.78 28.08 2.10
CA PRO A 15 4.71 27.39 3.37
C PRO A 15 3.86 26.12 3.25
N LEU A 16 4.39 25.00 3.75
CA LEU A 16 3.63 23.80 4.00
C LEU A 16 3.02 23.89 5.39
N LEU A 17 1.74 23.52 5.54
CA LEU A 17 1.11 23.42 6.85
C LEU A 17 1.87 22.44 7.73
N THR A 18 1.96 22.72 9.04
CA THR A 18 2.57 21.75 9.95
C THR A 18 1.68 20.53 10.13
N PRO A 19 2.27 19.34 10.31
CA PRO A 19 1.47 18.14 10.64
C PRO A 19 0.54 18.35 11.83
N ALA A 20 1.02 18.98 12.91
CA ALA A 20 0.23 19.26 14.12
C ALA A 20 -1.05 20.04 13.82
N LEU A 21 -0.99 21.06 12.94
CA LEU A 21 -2.17 21.82 12.55
C LEU A 21 -3.19 20.93 11.81
N VAL A 22 -2.74 20.13 10.83
CA VAL A 22 -3.64 19.25 10.07
C VAL A 22 -4.23 18.15 10.97
N LEU A 23 -3.47 17.63 11.92
CA LEU A 23 -3.95 16.66 12.92
C LEU A 23 -5.00 17.30 13.86
N GLN A 24 -4.83 18.56 14.23
CA GLN A 24 -5.78 19.30 15.06
C GLN A 24 -7.08 19.63 14.29
N GLU A 25 -6.98 20.00 13.01
CA GLU A 25 -8.15 20.28 12.15
C GLU A 25 -8.96 19.01 11.87
N LEU A 26 -8.28 17.87 11.72
CA LEU A 26 -8.86 16.58 11.33
C LEU A 26 -8.36 15.48 12.29
N PRO A 27 -8.81 15.48 13.55
CA PRO A 27 -8.34 14.52 14.55
C PRO A 27 -8.83 13.11 14.22
N ALA A 28 -8.04 12.10 14.59
CA ALA A 28 -8.51 10.73 14.61
C ALA A 28 -9.47 10.52 15.79
N SER A 29 -10.62 9.88 15.54
CA SER A 29 -11.54 9.48 16.61
C SER A 29 -10.99 8.28 17.40
N GLU A 30 -11.55 8.02 18.57
CA GLU A 30 -11.22 6.84 19.37
C GLU A 30 -11.45 5.56 18.56
N LYS A 31 -12.59 5.45 17.87
CA LYS A 31 -12.91 4.31 17.00
C LYS A 31 -11.89 4.16 15.86
N ALA A 32 -11.52 5.25 15.19
CA ALA A 32 -10.54 5.21 14.11
C ALA A 32 -9.17 4.69 14.62
N THR A 33 -8.72 5.16 15.80
CA THR A 33 -7.45 4.70 16.39
C THR A 33 -7.50 3.24 16.82
N GLU A 34 -8.63 2.75 17.32
CA GLU A 34 -8.84 1.34 17.66
C GLU A 34 -8.78 0.45 16.41
N VAL A 35 -9.47 0.83 15.33
CA VAL A 35 -9.42 0.12 14.04
C VAL A 35 -8.01 0.01 13.52
N VAL A 36 -7.27 1.12 13.52
CA VAL A 36 -5.87 1.14 13.04
C VAL A 36 -4.97 0.27 13.94
N ALA A 37 -5.05 0.42 15.25
CA ALA A 37 -4.21 -0.32 16.19
C ALA A 37 -4.47 -1.83 16.12
N THR A 38 -5.74 -2.25 16.02
CA THR A 38 -6.13 -3.65 15.89
C THR A 38 -5.64 -4.23 14.56
N ALA A 39 -5.89 -3.54 13.45
CA ALA A 39 -5.48 -4.01 12.14
C ALA A 39 -3.96 -4.11 11.98
N ARG A 40 -3.17 -3.20 12.60
CA ARG A 40 -1.70 -3.31 12.65
C ARG A 40 -1.24 -4.58 13.36
N LYS A 41 -1.82 -4.87 14.53
CA LYS A 41 -1.50 -6.10 15.30
C LYS A 41 -1.87 -7.36 14.51
N ASP A 42 -3.04 -7.36 13.88
CA ASP A 42 -3.51 -8.51 13.09
C ASP A 42 -2.65 -8.71 11.84
N ALA A 43 -2.32 -7.64 11.11
CA ALA A 43 -1.42 -7.73 9.96
C ALA A 43 -0.02 -8.23 10.35
N ALA A 44 0.53 -7.78 11.49
CA ALA A 44 1.81 -8.28 12.00
C ALA A 44 1.75 -9.77 12.34
N LYS A 45 0.66 -10.26 12.97
CA LYS A 45 0.45 -11.69 13.24
C LYS A 45 0.32 -12.52 11.95
N LEU A 46 -0.38 -11.99 10.94
CA LEU A 46 -0.50 -12.65 9.63
C LEU A 46 0.86 -12.79 8.94
N ILE A 47 1.66 -11.73 8.94
CA ILE A 47 2.99 -11.71 8.33
C ILE A 47 3.96 -12.61 9.07
N SER A 48 3.87 -12.68 10.41
CA SER A 48 4.71 -13.58 11.24
C SER A 48 4.21 -15.03 11.28
N GLY A 49 3.04 -15.31 10.71
CA GLY A 49 2.45 -16.66 10.72
C GLY A 49 1.72 -17.07 12.00
N GLN A 50 1.45 -16.12 12.89
CA GLN A 50 0.72 -16.34 14.14
C GLN A 50 -0.81 -16.26 13.96
N ASP A 51 -1.28 -15.79 12.83
CA ASP A 51 -2.68 -15.77 12.42
C ASP A 51 -2.82 -16.56 11.11
N ASP A 52 -3.88 -17.31 10.96
CA ASP A 52 -4.12 -18.19 9.81
C ASP A 52 -5.10 -17.63 8.80
N ARG A 53 -5.66 -16.43 9.03
CA ARG A 53 -6.41 -15.68 8.02
C ARG A 53 -5.51 -15.29 6.84
N LEU A 54 -6.07 -14.72 5.80
CA LEU A 54 -5.32 -14.08 4.71
C LEU A 54 -5.46 -12.56 4.78
N LEU A 55 -4.36 -11.85 4.57
CA LEU A 55 -4.34 -10.41 4.37
C LEU A 55 -4.77 -10.09 2.93
N VAL A 56 -5.81 -9.28 2.75
CA VAL A 56 -6.26 -8.83 1.44
C VAL A 56 -6.23 -7.30 1.38
N ILE A 57 -5.28 -6.76 0.62
CA ILE A 57 -5.12 -5.32 0.41
C ILE A 57 -5.78 -4.99 -0.93
N VAL A 58 -6.96 -4.39 -0.92
CA VAL A 58 -7.79 -4.22 -2.12
C VAL A 58 -8.38 -2.81 -2.22
N GLY A 59 -8.38 -2.24 -3.41
CA GLY A 59 -8.94 -0.92 -3.68
C GLY A 59 -8.29 -0.24 -4.89
N PRO A 60 -8.62 1.04 -5.14
CA PRO A 60 -8.16 1.77 -6.32
C PRO A 60 -6.63 1.75 -6.51
N CYS A 61 -6.18 1.76 -7.77
CA CYS A 61 -4.77 1.96 -8.08
C CYS A 61 -4.24 3.26 -7.46
N SER A 62 -5.03 4.32 -7.57
CA SER A 62 -4.85 5.59 -6.85
C SER A 62 -6.19 6.26 -6.60
N VAL A 63 -6.26 7.05 -5.53
CA VAL A 63 -7.43 7.87 -5.22
C VAL A 63 -7.25 9.25 -5.88
N HIS A 64 -8.19 9.61 -6.75
CA HIS A 64 -8.31 10.95 -7.33
C HIS A 64 -9.65 11.62 -7.00
N ASP A 65 -10.66 10.83 -6.67
CA ASP A 65 -11.99 11.24 -6.25
C ASP A 65 -12.31 10.66 -4.87
N THR A 66 -12.40 11.52 -3.87
CA THR A 66 -12.65 11.12 -2.47
C THR A 66 -14.07 10.60 -2.28
N LYS A 67 -15.05 11.09 -3.06
CA LYS A 67 -16.45 10.63 -3.01
C LYS A 67 -16.54 9.19 -3.52
N ALA A 68 -15.98 8.91 -4.66
CA ALA A 68 -15.93 7.55 -5.22
C ALA A 68 -15.17 6.58 -4.31
N ALA A 69 -14.09 7.06 -3.65
CA ALA A 69 -13.34 6.26 -2.69
C ALA A 69 -14.16 5.91 -1.44
N LEU A 70 -14.98 6.84 -0.92
CA LEU A 70 -15.86 6.58 0.22
C LEU A 70 -17.01 5.63 -0.14
N GLU A 71 -17.58 5.73 -1.34
CA GLU A 71 -18.58 4.78 -1.82
C GLU A 71 -17.97 3.37 -1.95
N TYR A 72 -16.76 3.27 -2.53
CA TYR A 72 -16.03 2.01 -2.59
C TYR A 72 -15.77 1.45 -1.17
N ALA A 73 -15.34 2.29 -0.23
CA ALA A 73 -15.09 1.90 1.16
C ALA A 73 -16.34 1.33 1.84
N ALA A 74 -17.50 1.96 1.63
CA ALA A 74 -18.78 1.51 2.21
C ALA A 74 -19.21 0.13 1.66
N LEU A 75 -18.95 -0.14 0.38
CA LEU A 75 -19.20 -1.44 -0.22
C LEU A 75 -18.19 -2.48 0.30
N LEU A 76 -16.90 -2.14 0.34
CA LEU A 76 -15.85 -3.04 0.79
C LEU A 76 -15.98 -3.41 2.27
N GLN A 77 -16.44 -2.48 3.11
CA GLN A 77 -16.66 -2.72 4.53
C GLN A 77 -17.67 -3.83 4.79
N LYS A 78 -18.72 -3.94 3.97
CA LYS A 78 -19.72 -5.02 4.06
C LYS A 78 -19.11 -6.38 3.73
N GLU A 79 -18.29 -6.45 2.67
CA GLU A 79 -17.58 -7.68 2.31
C GLU A 79 -16.51 -8.03 3.35
N ALA A 80 -15.80 -7.03 3.91
CA ALA A 80 -14.83 -7.24 4.98
C ALA A 80 -15.47 -7.87 6.23
N GLN A 81 -16.66 -7.42 6.62
CA GLN A 81 -17.42 -8.01 7.74
C GLN A 81 -17.85 -9.45 7.44
N LYS A 82 -18.35 -9.72 6.23
CA LYS A 82 -18.76 -11.07 5.78
C LYS A 82 -17.63 -12.09 5.89
N HIS A 83 -16.38 -11.66 5.61
CA HIS A 83 -15.21 -12.52 5.55
C HIS A 83 -14.28 -12.39 6.77
N ALA A 84 -14.65 -11.69 7.83
CA ALA A 84 -13.77 -11.36 8.96
C ALA A 84 -13.13 -12.57 9.65
N ALA A 85 -13.79 -13.75 9.62
CA ALA A 85 -13.25 -14.98 10.15
C ALA A 85 -12.09 -15.59 9.33
N ASP A 86 -12.01 -15.25 8.05
CA ASP A 86 -11.08 -15.84 7.08
C ASP A 86 -10.08 -14.85 6.50
N LEU A 87 -10.48 -13.57 6.43
CA LEU A 87 -9.70 -12.50 5.80
C LEU A 87 -9.52 -11.31 6.74
N LEU A 88 -8.35 -10.70 6.71
CA LEU A 88 -8.14 -9.31 7.11
C LEU A 88 -8.16 -8.44 5.86
N VAL A 89 -9.29 -7.79 5.60
CA VAL A 89 -9.45 -6.90 4.45
C VAL A 89 -8.99 -5.50 4.83
N VAL A 90 -8.05 -4.94 4.06
CA VAL A 90 -7.48 -3.60 4.24
C VAL A 90 -7.68 -2.82 2.94
N MET A 91 -8.31 -1.65 3.00
CA MET A 91 -8.55 -0.84 1.81
C MET A 91 -7.27 -0.19 1.31
N ARG A 92 -6.99 -0.33 0.03
CA ARG A 92 -5.95 0.42 -0.68
C ARG A 92 -6.38 1.88 -0.85
N VAL A 93 -5.65 2.82 -0.23
CA VAL A 93 -5.90 4.27 -0.30
C VAL A 93 -4.59 4.95 -0.68
N TYR A 94 -4.24 4.89 -1.95
CA TYR A 94 -2.96 5.39 -2.46
C TYR A 94 -3.12 6.82 -2.97
N PHE A 95 -2.43 7.75 -2.31
CA PHE A 95 -2.49 9.19 -2.59
C PHE A 95 -1.33 9.69 -3.45
N GLU A 96 -0.26 8.93 -3.54
CA GLU A 96 0.98 9.30 -4.21
C GLU A 96 1.31 8.26 -5.28
N LYS A 97 1.75 8.73 -6.43
CA LYS A 97 2.07 7.86 -7.58
C LYS A 97 3.48 8.14 -8.07
N PRO A 98 4.41 7.15 -7.96
CA PRO A 98 5.72 7.27 -8.55
C PRO A 98 5.61 7.30 -10.07
N ARG A 99 6.19 8.32 -10.71
CA ARG A 99 6.16 8.47 -12.17
C ARG A 99 7.55 8.22 -12.74
N THR A 100 7.62 7.44 -13.79
CA THR A 100 8.90 7.17 -14.49
C THR A 100 9.38 8.40 -15.24
N THR A 101 8.43 9.19 -15.75
CA THR A 101 8.70 10.47 -16.42
C THR A 101 7.88 11.58 -15.74
N VAL A 102 7.04 12.30 -16.46
CA VAL A 102 6.12 13.31 -15.94
C VAL A 102 4.69 12.75 -15.89
N GLY A 103 3.82 13.38 -15.11
CA GLY A 103 2.42 13.02 -14.99
C GLY A 103 1.85 13.38 -13.62
N TRP A 104 0.56 13.18 -13.43
CA TRP A 104 -0.11 13.43 -12.16
C TRP A 104 0.52 12.57 -11.03
N LYS A 105 0.98 13.25 -9.98
CA LYS A 105 1.72 12.63 -8.86
C LYS A 105 0.85 12.11 -7.73
N GLY A 106 -0.47 12.28 -7.83
CA GLY A 106 -1.43 11.82 -6.84
C GLY A 106 -2.19 12.95 -6.14
N LEU A 107 -3.18 12.57 -5.34
CA LEU A 107 -4.13 13.48 -4.67
C LEU A 107 -3.44 14.50 -3.76
N ILE A 108 -2.38 14.10 -3.05
CA ILE A 108 -1.67 15.02 -2.16
C ILE A 108 -0.99 16.13 -2.97
N ASN A 109 -0.34 15.79 -4.07
CA ASN A 109 0.44 16.76 -4.85
C ASN A 109 -0.43 17.68 -5.71
N ASP A 110 -1.51 17.13 -6.30
CA ASP A 110 -2.38 17.86 -7.24
C ASP A 110 -3.83 17.35 -7.09
N PRO A 111 -4.54 17.81 -6.06
CA PRO A 111 -5.85 17.29 -5.69
C PRO A 111 -6.94 17.57 -6.71
N GLN A 112 -6.79 18.62 -7.53
CA GLN A 112 -7.75 19.00 -8.57
C GLN A 112 -7.46 18.34 -9.93
N VAL A 113 -6.29 17.68 -10.05
CA VAL A 113 -5.81 17.09 -11.32
C VAL A 113 -5.74 18.14 -12.45
N ASP A 114 -5.40 19.37 -12.11
CA ASP A 114 -5.37 20.56 -13.01
C ASP A 114 -3.99 21.23 -13.10
N GLY A 115 -2.98 20.68 -12.40
CA GLY A 115 -1.64 21.24 -12.33
C GLY A 115 -1.51 22.44 -11.41
N SER A 116 -2.49 22.71 -10.55
CA SER A 116 -2.44 23.80 -9.56
C SER A 116 -1.53 23.51 -8.36
N PHE A 117 -1.21 22.23 -8.12
CA PHE A 117 -0.33 21.76 -7.04
C PHE A 117 -0.69 22.32 -5.66
N ARG A 118 -1.98 22.33 -5.31
CA ARG A 118 -2.51 22.78 -4.02
C ARG A 118 -2.25 21.75 -2.91
N ILE A 119 -0.96 21.50 -2.61
CA ILE A 119 -0.51 20.42 -1.72
C ILE A 119 -1.14 20.49 -0.34
N ASN A 120 -1.30 21.71 0.23
CA ASN A 120 -1.95 21.86 1.54
C ASN A 120 -3.41 21.37 1.55
N ASP A 121 -4.14 21.57 0.47
CA ASP A 121 -5.49 21.03 0.31
C ASP A 121 -5.45 19.51 0.11
N GLY A 122 -4.48 19.02 -0.65
CA GLY A 122 -4.26 17.59 -0.87
C GLY A 122 -3.99 16.83 0.44
N LEU A 123 -3.20 17.40 1.34
CA LEU A 123 -2.92 16.82 2.67
C LEU A 123 -4.20 16.72 3.53
N ARG A 124 -5.02 17.78 3.53
CA ARG A 124 -6.30 17.77 4.23
C ARG A 124 -7.28 16.75 3.65
N LEU A 125 -7.37 16.68 2.32
CA LEU A 125 -8.23 15.70 1.65
C LEU A 125 -7.79 14.26 1.95
N ALA A 126 -6.50 13.98 1.87
CA ALA A 126 -5.95 12.66 2.15
C ALA A 126 -6.23 12.23 3.61
N ARG A 127 -5.91 13.09 4.57
CA ARG A 127 -6.18 12.81 5.99
C ARG A 127 -7.67 12.68 6.29
N GLY A 128 -8.50 13.60 5.76
CA GLY A 128 -9.94 13.57 5.95
C GLY A 128 -10.61 12.31 5.39
N LEU A 129 -10.11 11.83 4.25
CA LEU A 129 -10.56 10.56 3.66
C LEU A 129 -10.18 9.36 4.54
N LEU A 130 -8.94 9.28 5.00
CA LEU A 130 -8.50 8.20 5.90
C LEU A 130 -9.29 8.19 7.21
N ALA A 131 -9.54 9.36 7.80
CA ALA A 131 -10.36 9.48 9.02
C ALA A 131 -11.78 8.93 8.80
N GLN A 132 -12.42 9.24 7.67
CA GLN A 132 -13.76 8.74 7.34
C GLN A 132 -13.76 7.22 7.08
N ILE A 133 -12.78 6.69 6.36
CA ILE A 133 -12.67 5.25 6.08
C ILE A 133 -12.47 4.46 7.39
N THR A 134 -11.56 4.91 8.25
CA THR A 134 -11.30 4.26 9.53
C THR A 134 -12.48 4.38 10.50
N GLU A 135 -13.23 5.51 10.46
CA GLU A 135 -14.47 5.67 11.21
C GLU A 135 -15.57 4.67 10.79
N MET A 136 -15.60 4.26 9.51
CA MET A 136 -16.48 3.18 9.04
C MET A 136 -16.11 1.81 9.61
N GLY A 137 -14.93 1.67 10.25
CA GLY A 137 -14.39 0.40 10.74
C GLY A 137 -13.56 -0.35 9.70
N LEU A 138 -13.13 0.30 8.63
CA LEU A 138 -12.30 -0.30 7.58
C LEU A 138 -10.85 0.18 7.72
N PRO A 139 -9.86 -0.72 7.94
CA PRO A 139 -8.46 -0.35 7.98
C PRO A 139 -7.96 0.03 6.58
N SER A 140 -6.95 0.90 6.52
CA SER A 140 -6.39 1.45 5.29
C SER A 140 -4.92 1.08 5.08
N ALA A 141 -4.54 0.96 3.81
CA ALA A 141 -3.17 0.78 3.35
C ALA A 141 -2.78 1.91 2.39
N THR A 142 -1.53 2.38 2.45
CA THR A 142 -1.00 3.34 1.49
C THR A 142 0.42 3.00 1.05
N GLU A 143 0.83 3.52 -0.12
CA GLU A 143 2.24 3.54 -0.53
C GLU A 143 2.85 4.85 -0.05
N PHE A 144 3.95 4.78 0.69
CA PHE A 144 4.71 5.95 1.11
C PHE A 144 5.77 6.27 0.04
N LEU A 145 5.66 7.43 -0.57
CA LEU A 145 6.58 7.91 -1.59
C LEU A 145 7.37 9.13 -1.10
N ASP A 146 6.69 10.17 -0.66
CA ASP A 146 7.33 11.35 -0.08
C ASP A 146 7.69 11.10 1.39
N PRO A 147 8.94 11.40 1.84
CA PRO A 147 9.36 11.11 3.21
C PRO A 147 8.70 12.00 4.27
N ILE A 148 8.03 13.09 3.89
CA ILE A 148 7.36 14.02 4.80
C ILE A 148 5.88 13.66 5.00
N THR A 149 5.20 13.15 3.97
CA THR A 149 3.76 12.87 4.02
C THR A 149 3.33 11.90 5.13
N PRO A 150 4.15 10.93 5.58
CA PRO A 150 3.80 10.08 6.73
C PRO A 150 3.49 10.87 8.01
N GLN A 151 4.11 12.04 8.21
CA GLN A 151 3.84 12.85 9.40
C GLN A 151 2.41 13.37 9.47
N TYR A 152 1.70 13.44 8.33
CA TYR A 152 0.33 13.93 8.22
C TYR A 152 -0.73 12.82 8.31
N VAL A 153 -0.38 11.59 7.92
CA VAL A 153 -1.39 10.55 7.67
C VAL A 153 -1.09 9.20 8.32
N ALA A 154 0.15 8.93 8.74
CA ALA A 154 0.55 7.59 9.15
C ALA A 154 -0.21 7.06 10.37
N ASP A 155 -0.70 7.92 11.26
CA ASP A 155 -1.52 7.54 12.43
C ASP A 155 -2.87 6.90 12.05
N LEU A 156 -3.37 7.13 10.82
CA LEU A 156 -4.60 6.55 10.26
C LEU A 156 -4.34 5.41 9.27
N VAL A 157 -3.10 4.96 9.11
CA VAL A 157 -2.70 3.90 8.18
C VAL A 157 -2.37 2.62 8.94
N SER A 158 -2.97 1.50 8.51
CA SER A 158 -2.79 0.18 9.14
C SER A 158 -1.71 -0.67 8.47
N TYR A 159 -1.41 -0.41 7.19
CA TYR A 159 -0.43 -1.13 6.40
C TYR A 159 0.27 -0.19 5.42
N GLY A 160 1.60 -0.24 5.38
CA GLY A 160 2.42 0.55 4.47
C GLY A 160 3.01 -0.29 3.34
N ALA A 161 3.20 0.31 2.18
CA ALA A 161 3.96 -0.29 1.09
C ALA A 161 5.06 0.66 0.60
N ILE A 162 6.19 0.08 0.18
CA ILE A 162 7.24 0.75 -0.59
C ILE A 162 7.21 0.19 -2.00
N GLY A 163 7.06 1.06 -2.98
CA GLY A 163 6.93 0.70 -4.39
C GLY A 163 8.21 0.16 -5.00
N ALA A 164 8.08 -0.56 -6.12
CA ALA A 164 9.21 -1.18 -6.81
C ALA A 164 10.28 -0.19 -7.29
N ARG A 165 9.92 1.09 -7.51
CA ARG A 165 10.86 2.14 -7.94
C ARG A 165 11.66 2.73 -6.77
N THR A 166 11.20 2.51 -5.55
CA THR A 166 11.75 3.11 -4.32
C THR A 166 12.31 2.08 -3.34
N THR A 167 12.14 0.79 -3.60
CA THR A 167 12.68 -0.30 -2.76
C THR A 167 14.21 -0.26 -2.62
N GLU A 168 14.94 0.22 -3.63
CA GLU A 168 16.39 0.39 -3.57
C GLU A 168 16.84 1.66 -2.82
N SER A 169 15.92 2.62 -2.61
CA SER A 169 16.23 3.91 -2.00
C SER A 169 16.53 3.78 -0.52
N GLN A 170 17.71 4.24 -0.10
CA GLN A 170 18.07 4.31 1.31
C GLN A 170 17.08 5.12 2.13
N ILE A 171 16.64 6.28 1.62
CA ILE A 171 15.65 7.15 2.29
C ILE A 171 14.36 6.40 2.61
N HIS A 172 13.86 5.57 1.68
CA HIS A 172 12.63 4.80 1.90
C HIS A 172 12.82 3.63 2.86
N ARG A 173 14.01 3.03 2.91
CA ARG A 173 14.35 1.98 3.89
C ARG A 173 14.47 2.57 5.29
N GLU A 174 15.12 3.72 5.44
CA GLU A 174 15.19 4.49 6.68
C GLU A 174 13.80 4.92 7.15
N LEU A 175 12.98 5.49 6.25
CA LEU A 175 11.60 5.83 6.54
C LEU A 175 10.81 4.63 7.07
N ALA A 176 10.85 3.50 6.35
CA ALA A 176 10.15 2.27 6.74
C ALA A 176 10.57 1.73 8.10
N SER A 177 11.84 1.94 8.51
CA SER A 177 12.34 1.54 9.83
C SER A 177 11.67 2.27 10.99
N GLY A 178 11.08 3.45 10.74
CA GLY A 178 10.39 4.26 11.74
C GLY A 178 8.87 4.23 11.64
N LEU A 179 8.30 3.61 10.61
CA LEU A 179 6.85 3.52 10.47
C LEU A 179 6.25 2.54 11.50
N SER A 180 5.09 2.90 12.05
CA SER A 180 4.45 2.19 13.16
C SER A 180 3.52 1.05 12.70
N MET A 181 3.53 0.68 11.43
CA MET A 181 2.74 -0.39 10.85
C MET A 181 3.63 -1.38 10.09
N PRO A 182 3.15 -2.61 9.80
CA PRO A 182 3.80 -3.49 8.86
C PRO A 182 4.02 -2.83 7.50
N VAL A 183 5.22 -2.99 6.95
CA VAL A 183 5.60 -2.39 5.66
C VAL A 183 6.07 -3.46 4.69
N GLY A 184 5.37 -3.56 3.54
CA GLY A 184 5.73 -4.44 2.45
C GLY A 184 6.62 -3.74 1.41
N PHE A 185 7.76 -4.33 1.08
CA PHE A 185 8.66 -3.89 0.02
C PHE A 185 8.39 -4.67 -1.26
N LYS A 186 7.97 -3.99 -2.32
CA LYS A 186 7.81 -4.63 -3.63
C LYS A 186 9.18 -5.00 -4.22
N ASN A 187 9.28 -6.16 -4.85
CA ASN A 187 10.46 -6.51 -5.63
C ASN A 187 10.71 -5.49 -6.75
N GLY A 188 11.95 -5.41 -7.23
CA GLY A 188 12.38 -4.46 -8.25
C GLY A 188 11.52 -4.49 -9.51
N THR A 189 11.50 -3.39 -10.26
CA THR A 189 10.70 -3.28 -11.51
C THR A 189 11.12 -4.30 -12.57
N ASP A 190 12.37 -4.74 -12.55
CA ASP A 190 12.91 -5.78 -13.41
C ASP A 190 12.51 -7.21 -12.99
N GLY A 191 12.07 -7.38 -11.76
CA GLY A 191 11.69 -8.66 -11.14
C GLY A 191 12.65 -9.15 -10.05
N SER A 192 13.72 -8.39 -9.73
CA SER A 192 14.69 -8.76 -8.69
C SER A 192 14.03 -8.83 -7.32
N VAL A 193 13.96 -10.04 -6.73
CA VAL A 193 13.45 -10.27 -5.37
C VAL A 193 14.50 -9.90 -4.33
N GLN A 194 15.80 -10.06 -4.65
CA GLN A 194 16.88 -9.81 -3.69
C GLN A 194 16.86 -8.38 -3.17
N VAL A 195 16.54 -7.41 -4.01
CA VAL A 195 16.48 -6.00 -3.59
C VAL A 195 15.41 -5.75 -2.50
N ALA A 196 14.32 -6.50 -2.52
CA ALA A 196 13.29 -6.42 -1.47
C ALA A 196 13.73 -7.14 -0.18
N VAL A 197 14.49 -8.24 -0.29
CA VAL A 197 15.12 -8.90 0.86
C VAL A 197 16.07 -7.93 1.57
N ASP A 198 16.96 -7.28 0.82
CA ASP A 198 17.93 -6.32 1.34
C ASP A 198 17.22 -5.10 1.98
N ALA A 199 16.11 -4.66 1.38
CA ALA A 199 15.29 -3.58 1.92
C ALA A 199 14.64 -3.96 3.27
N CYS A 200 14.13 -5.20 3.39
CA CYS A 200 13.59 -5.71 4.66
C CYS A 200 14.66 -5.79 5.75
N LEU A 201 15.86 -6.29 5.42
CA LEU A 201 17.00 -6.33 6.37
C LEU A 201 17.37 -4.92 6.84
N SER A 202 17.48 -3.97 5.91
CA SER A 202 17.78 -2.58 6.23
C SER A 202 16.68 -1.98 7.11
N ALA A 203 15.41 -2.08 6.73
CA ALA A 203 14.31 -1.48 7.48
C ALA A 203 14.10 -2.07 8.89
N ARG A 204 14.59 -3.28 9.15
CA ARG A 204 14.58 -3.88 10.50
C ARG A 204 15.67 -3.35 11.42
N ALA A 205 16.67 -2.67 10.88
CA ALA A 205 17.72 -2.05 11.67
C ALA A 205 17.31 -0.65 12.15
N SER A 206 17.98 -0.17 13.21
CA SER A 206 17.90 1.22 13.68
C SER A 206 18.63 2.14 12.71
N HIS A 207 18.04 3.28 12.41
CA HIS A 207 18.61 4.31 11.53
C HIS A 207 18.58 5.70 12.17
N TRP A 208 19.48 6.56 11.70
CA TRP A 208 19.52 7.99 12.02
C TRP A 208 19.40 8.79 10.73
N PHE A 209 18.40 9.67 10.62
CA PHE A 209 18.19 10.48 9.41
C PHE A 209 17.46 11.80 9.73
N PRO A 210 17.63 12.84 8.89
CA PRO A 210 16.88 14.08 9.04
C PRO A 210 15.42 13.88 8.57
N SER A 211 14.48 14.40 9.34
CA SER A 211 13.05 14.44 8.98
C SER A 211 12.38 15.63 9.68
N ILE A 212 11.05 15.78 9.54
CA ILE A 212 10.29 16.81 10.22
C ILE A 212 9.48 16.22 11.38
N THR A 213 9.38 17.00 12.47
CA THR A 213 8.49 16.68 13.60
C THR A 213 7.03 17.00 13.27
N LYS A 214 6.11 16.67 14.18
CA LYS A 214 4.70 17.07 14.06
C LYS A 214 4.51 18.60 14.04
N GLU A 215 5.41 19.33 14.69
CA GLU A 215 5.43 20.80 14.70
C GLU A 215 6.02 21.39 13.41
N GLY A 216 6.48 20.56 12.47
CA GLY A 216 7.07 21.01 11.20
C GLY A 216 8.53 21.47 11.32
N ILE A 217 9.20 21.13 12.42
CA ILE A 217 10.60 21.47 12.68
C ILE A 217 11.50 20.36 12.13
N VAL A 218 12.56 20.73 11.41
CA VAL A 218 13.57 19.77 10.95
C VAL A 218 14.32 19.22 12.17
N ALA A 219 14.42 17.90 12.27
CA ALA A 219 15.05 17.20 13.37
C ALA A 219 15.80 15.96 12.91
N ILE A 220 16.70 15.45 13.75
CA ILE A 220 17.35 14.16 13.57
C ILE A 220 16.48 13.09 14.24
N PHE A 221 16.04 12.12 13.48
CA PHE A 221 15.27 10.98 13.99
C PHE A 221 16.17 9.77 14.18
N GLN A 222 15.98 9.10 15.31
CA GLN A 222 16.50 7.76 15.53
C GLN A 222 15.33 6.78 15.57
N THR A 223 15.39 5.72 14.79
CA THR A 223 14.37 4.66 14.75
C THR A 223 14.83 3.43 15.53
N SER A 224 13.89 2.55 15.87
CA SER A 224 14.18 1.24 16.48
C SER A 224 14.30 0.11 15.47
N GLY A 225 13.96 0.37 14.21
CA GLY A 225 13.74 -0.65 13.19
C GLY A 225 12.29 -1.16 13.19
N ASN A 226 11.85 -1.68 12.03
CA ASN A 226 10.51 -2.22 11.82
C ASN A 226 10.58 -3.75 11.68
N PRO A 227 10.23 -4.53 12.71
CA PRO A 227 10.31 -6.00 12.67
C PRO A 227 9.33 -6.63 11.70
N ASP A 228 8.27 -5.89 11.30
CA ASP A 228 7.20 -6.38 10.42
C ASP A 228 7.44 -6.04 8.94
N ALA A 229 8.66 -5.62 8.58
CA ALA A 229 9.08 -5.45 7.20
C ALA A 229 9.08 -6.82 6.47
N HIS A 230 8.45 -6.86 5.29
CA HIS A 230 8.26 -8.09 4.51
C HIS A 230 8.23 -7.81 3.01
N ILE A 231 8.19 -8.86 2.19
CA ILE A 231 8.28 -8.78 0.73
C ILE A 231 6.89 -8.79 0.09
N ILE A 232 6.74 -8.01 -0.99
CA ILE A 232 5.60 -8.09 -1.91
C ILE A 232 6.11 -8.51 -3.29
N LEU A 233 5.68 -9.67 -3.80
CA LEU A 233 5.94 -10.11 -5.15
C LEU A 233 4.98 -9.42 -6.12
N ARG A 234 5.49 -8.74 -7.14
CA ARG A 234 4.68 -7.95 -8.10
C ARG A 234 4.98 -8.27 -9.58
N GLY A 235 5.79 -9.32 -9.84
CA GLY A 235 6.31 -9.59 -11.17
C GLY A 235 7.39 -8.58 -11.59
N GLY A 236 7.90 -8.70 -12.80
CA GLY A 236 8.95 -7.84 -13.35
C GLY A 236 8.84 -7.65 -14.85
N SER A 237 9.50 -6.60 -15.36
CA SER A 237 9.55 -6.32 -16.81
C SER A 237 10.45 -7.30 -17.57
N ARG A 238 11.48 -7.86 -16.89
CA ARG A 238 12.40 -8.86 -17.46
C ARG A 238 11.99 -10.29 -17.14
N THR A 239 11.54 -10.52 -15.90
CA THR A 239 11.24 -11.89 -15.41
C THR A 239 9.80 -12.31 -15.70
N GLY A 240 8.91 -11.38 -16.05
CA GLY A 240 7.47 -11.67 -16.15
C GLY A 240 6.81 -11.85 -14.78
N PRO A 241 5.67 -12.57 -14.73
CA PRO A 241 4.97 -12.90 -13.49
C PRO A 241 5.84 -13.72 -12.54
N ASN A 242 5.66 -13.51 -11.21
CA ASN A 242 6.38 -14.25 -10.17
C ASN A 242 5.49 -14.72 -9.00
N TYR A 243 4.22 -15.02 -9.30
CA TYR A 243 3.25 -15.54 -8.34
C TYR A 243 3.15 -17.07 -8.33
N GLY A 244 3.65 -17.76 -9.36
CA GLY A 244 3.63 -19.22 -9.44
C GLY A 244 4.41 -19.87 -8.30
N THR A 245 4.06 -21.13 -7.98
CA THR A 245 4.58 -21.89 -6.83
C THR A 245 6.12 -21.89 -6.77
N GLU A 246 6.80 -22.05 -7.90
CA GLU A 246 8.25 -22.04 -7.99
C GLU A 246 8.88 -20.72 -7.55
N PHE A 247 8.29 -19.59 -7.94
CA PHE A 247 8.77 -18.26 -7.56
C PHE A 247 8.49 -17.96 -6.09
N VAL A 248 7.35 -18.43 -5.57
CA VAL A 248 7.00 -18.31 -4.15
C VAL A 248 7.97 -19.12 -3.29
N ILE A 249 8.35 -20.33 -3.70
CA ILE A 249 9.34 -21.16 -3.02
C ILE A 249 10.73 -20.51 -3.07
N ASP A 250 11.16 -19.99 -4.22
CA ASP A 250 12.46 -19.28 -4.34
C ASP A 250 12.51 -18.05 -3.45
N ALA A 251 11.45 -17.24 -3.44
CA ALA A 251 11.36 -16.08 -2.56
C ALA A 251 11.40 -16.48 -1.09
N ALA A 252 10.69 -17.54 -0.69
CA ALA A 252 10.73 -18.08 0.68
C ALA A 252 12.14 -18.54 1.08
N ALA A 253 12.84 -19.22 0.18
CA ALA A 253 14.22 -19.65 0.42
C ALA A 253 15.18 -18.46 0.63
N ARG A 254 14.99 -17.37 -0.14
CA ARG A 254 15.77 -16.13 0.02
C ARG A 254 15.47 -15.45 1.36
N ILE A 255 14.21 -15.37 1.74
CA ILE A 255 13.75 -14.83 3.04
C ILE A 255 14.41 -15.62 4.19
N GLN A 256 14.33 -16.94 4.14
CA GLN A 256 14.91 -17.83 5.15
C GLN A 256 16.44 -17.71 5.21
N LYS A 257 17.13 -17.70 4.05
CA LYS A 257 18.58 -17.52 3.97
C LYS A 257 19.05 -16.19 4.57
N ALA A 258 18.24 -15.16 4.46
CA ALA A 258 18.49 -13.84 5.05
C ALA A 258 18.16 -13.78 6.56
N GLY A 259 17.72 -14.88 7.18
CA GLY A 259 17.32 -14.90 8.59
C GLY A 259 16.01 -14.16 8.88
N LEU A 260 15.22 -13.88 7.85
CA LEU A 260 13.90 -13.29 7.98
C LEU A 260 12.86 -14.38 8.22
N THR A 261 11.87 -14.10 9.07
CA THR A 261 10.81 -15.07 9.45
C THR A 261 9.44 -14.68 8.87
N SER A 262 9.38 -13.60 8.07
CA SER A 262 8.13 -13.10 7.51
C SER A 262 7.61 -13.97 6.38
N ARG A 263 6.28 -14.10 6.31
CA ARG A 263 5.57 -14.53 5.11
C ARG A 263 5.57 -13.40 4.07
N LEU A 264 5.22 -13.70 2.83
CA LEU A 264 5.16 -12.73 1.74
C LEU A 264 3.73 -12.41 1.30
N VAL A 265 3.56 -11.26 0.69
CA VAL A 265 2.31 -10.82 0.01
C VAL A 265 2.52 -10.89 -1.49
N ILE A 266 1.48 -11.20 -2.25
CA ILE A 266 1.54 -11.25 -3.72
C ILE A 266 0.59 -10.21 -4.30
N ASP A 267 1.14 -9.30 -5.09
CA ASP A 267 0.39 -8.29 -5.83
C ASP A 267 -0.14 -8.92 -7.13
N CYS A 268 -1.46 -9.04 -7.26
CA CYS A 268 -2.13 -9.62 -8.42
C CYS A 268 -2.10 -8.73 -9.66
N SER A 269 -1.77 -7.45 -9.52
CA SER A 269 -1.65 -6.47 -10.60
C SER A 269 -0.22 -6.38 -11.17
N HIS A 270 0.09 -5.29 -11.86
CA HIS A 270 1.43 -4.95 -12.38
C HIS A 270 2.05 -6.04 -13.27
N GLY A 271 3.27 -6.51 -12.95
CA GLY A 271 3.97 -7.55 -13.71
C GLY A 271 3.29 -8.91 -13.62
N ASN A 272 2.61 -9.20 -12.51
CA ASN A 272 1.91 -10.46 -12.31
C ASN A 272 0.68 -10.61 -13.22
N SER A 273 -0.02 -9.52 -13.51
CA SER A 273 -1.11 -9.49 -14.50
C SER A 273 -0.65 -9.11 -15.91
N SER A 274 0.66 -8.90 -16.13
CA SER A 274 1.19 -8.32 -17.38
C SER A 274 0.53 -6.98 -17.73
N LYS A 275 0.10 -6.21 -16.73
CA LYS A 275 -0.63 -4.93 -16.83
C LYS A 275 -2.05 -5.05 -17.46
N ASP A 276 -2.58 -6.24 -17.62
CA ASP A 276 -3.99 -6.46 -17.95
C ASP A 276 -4.77 -6.74 -16.66
N HIS A 277 -5.58 -5.77 -16.22
CA HIS A 277 -6.35 -5.87 -14.99
C HIS A 277 -7.29 -7.08 -14.95
N ARG A 278 -7.82 -7.52 -16.11
CA ARG A 278 -8.69 -8.69 -16.24
C ARG A 278 -8.01 -10.00 -15.86
N ARG A 279 -6.69 -10.02 -15.81
CA ARG A 279 -5.92 -11.17 -15.33
C ARG A 279 -5.78 -11.24 -13.82
N GLN A 280 -6.07 -10.16 -13.07
CA GLN A 280 -5.97 -10.16 -11.61
C GLN A 280 -6.81 -11.26 -10.94
N PRO A 281 -8.09 -11.52 -11.34
CA PRO A 281 -8.85 -12.63 -10.78
C PRO A 281 -8.23 -14.01 -11.04
N LEU A 282 -7.59 -14.21 -12.21
CA LEU A 282 -6.88 -15.46 -12.51
C LEU A 282 -5.63 -15.64 -11.65
N VAL A 283 -4.87 -14.58 -11.46
CA VAL A 283 -3.71 -14.57 -10.55
C VAL A 283 -4.16 -14.86 -9.12
N ALA A 284 -5.22 -14.21 -8.66
CA ALA A 284 -5.77 -14.44 -7.32
C ALA A 284 -6.27 -15.89 -7.14
N ALA A 285 -6.87 -16.49 -8.18
CA ALA A 285 -7.34 -17.88 -8.16
C ALA A 285 -6.16 -18.86 -8.06
N ASP A 286 -5.07 -18.64 -8.78
CA ASP A 286 -3.84 -19.45 -8.67
C ASP A 286 -3.27 -19.38 -7.26
N ILE A 287 -3.14 -18.15 -6.70
CA ILE A 287 -2.67 -17.94 -5.33
C ILE A 287 -3.60 -18.65 -4.32
N ALA A 288 -4.91 -18.56 -4.51
CA ALA A 288 -5.90 -19.24 -3.69
C ALA A 288 -5.70 -20.77 -3.72
N ALA A 289 -5.42 -21.33 -4.90
CA ALA A 289 -5.12 -22.76 -5.05
C ALA A 289 -3.84 -23.16 -4.29
N GLN A 290 -2.77 -22.36 -4.35
CA GLN A 290 -1.55 -22.60 -3.59
C GLN A 290 -1.80 -22.55 -2.08
N VAL A 291 -2.62 -21.59 -1.61
CA VAL A 291 -3.02 -21.48 -0.19
C VAL A 291 -3.83 -22.70 0.23
N ALA A 292 -4.84 -23.09 -0.57
CA ALA A 292 -5.68 -24.25 -0.30
C ALA A 292 -4.88 -25.57 -0.26
N ALA A 293 -3.80 -25.65 -1.06
CA ALA A 293 -2.85 -26.78 -1.04
C ALA A 293 -1.87 -26.74 0.15
N GLY A 294 -2.07 -25.84 1.11
CA GLY A 294 -1.33 -25.82 2.38
C GLY A 294 -0.12 -24.87 2.42
N SER A 295 0.08 -23.97 1.43
CA SER A 295 1.18 -23.00 1.47
C SER A 295 1.13 -22.15 2.74
N GLN A 296 2.20 -22.20 3.53
CA GLN A 296 2.38 -21.39 4.73
C GLN A 296 3.17 -20.10 4.49
N VAL A 297 3.73 -19.93 3.31
CA VAL A 297 4.58 -18.78 2.95
C VAL A 297 3.76 -17.55 2.56
N ILE A 298 2.56 -17.77 2.01
CA ILE A 298 1.70 -16.69 1.52
C ILE A 298 0.89 -16.13 2.70
N ALA A 299 1.16 -14.85 3.07
CA ALA A 299 0.38 -14.10 4.05
C ALA A 299 -0.89 -13.51 3.46
N GLY A 300 -0.84 -13.12 2.17
CA GLY A 300 -1.98 -12.47 1.55
C GLY A 300 -1.72 -11.96 0.14
N VAL A 301 -2.67 -11.16 -0.35
CA VAL A 301 -2.65 -10.61 -1.71
C VAL A 301 -2.91 -9.11 -1.73
N MET A 302 -2.53 -8.47 -2.84
CA MET A 302 -2.88 -7.10 -3.16
C MET A 302 -3.61 -7.07 -4.51
N VAL A 303 -4.73 -6.33 -4.60
CA VAL A 303 -5.59 -6.28 -5.79
C VAL A 303 -5.95 -4.83 -6.10
N GLU A 304 -5.84 -4.43 -7.37
CA GLU A 304 -6.30 -3.13 -7.85
C GLU A 304 -7.74 -3.23 -8.35
N SER A 305 -8.65 -2.62 -7.59
CA SER A 305 -10.10 -2.65 -7.78
C SER A 305 -10.71 -1.26 -7.60
N HIS A 306 -11.75 -0.92 -8.37
CA HIS A 306 -12.51 0.31 -8.20
C HIS A 306 -14.01 0.05 -8.42
N LEU A 307 -14.87 1.09 -8.33
CA LEU A 307 -16.30 0.94 -8.59
C LEU A 307 -16.56 0.42 -10.00
N VAL A 308 -15.83 0.94 -10.99
CA VAL A 308 -15.96 0.62 -12.41
C VAL A 308 -14.65 0.04 -12.94
N GLU A 309 -14.74 -0.98 -13.80
CA GLU A 309 -13.62 -1.63 -14.46
C GLU A 309 -12.84 -0.68 -15.38
N GLY A 310 -11.53 -0.92 -15.47
CA GLY A 310 -10.67 -0.30 -16.46
C GLY A 310 -9.95 0.94 -15.98
N ARG A 311 -9.56 1.78 -16.94
CA ARG A 311 -8.94 3.09 -16.73
C ARG A 311 -9.40 4.08 -17.78
N GLN A 312 -9.27 5.35 -17.47
CA GLN A 312 -9.58 6.45 -18.37
C GLN A 312 -8.50 7.54 -18.32
N GLU A 313 -8.51 8.43 -19.31
CA GLU A 313 -7.84 9.72 -19.22
C GLU A 313 -8.73 10.69 -18.45
N TRP A 314 -8.12 11.48 -17.57
CA TRP A 314 -8.84 12.52 -16.84
C TRP A 314 -9.27 13.66 -17.79
N LYS A 315 -10.56 13.96 -17.78
CA LYS A 315 -11.17 15.03 -18.59
C LYS A 315 -12.02 15.99 -17.75
N GLY A 316 -11.82 15.98 -16.42
CA GLY A 316 -12.66 16.69 -15.47
C GLY A 316 -13.81 15.81 -14.94
N HIS A 317 -14.42 16.22 -13.84
CA HIS A 317 -15.48 15.44 -13.16
C HIS A 317 -16.69 15.15 -14.06
N ASP A 318 -17.12 16.15 -14.86
CA ASP A 318 -18.33 16.03 -15.70
C ASP A 318 -18.12 15.16 -16.95
N ALA A 319 -16.89 14.99 -17.41
CA ALA A 319 -16.56 14.28 -18.65
C ALA A 319 -15.87 12.93 -18.40
N SER A 320 -15.58 12.60 -17.14
CA SER A 320 -14.95 11.34 -16.76
C SER A 320 -15.99 10.38 -16.17
N THR A 321 -15.78 9.08 -16.38
CA THR A 321 -16.62 8.04 -15.77
C THR A 321 -16.37 8.00 -14.27
N TYR A 322 -17.39 8.24 -13.48
CA TYR A 322 -17.34 8.18 -12.02
C TYR A 322 -16.88 6.79 -11.54
N GLY A 323 -15.94 6.76 -10.59
CA GLY A 323 -15.43 5.51 -10.03
C GLY A 323 -14.54 4.66 -10.94
N CYS A 324 -14.08 5.22 -12.07
CA CYS A 324 -13.09 4.57 -12.95
C CYS A 324 -11.69 5.17 -12.72
N SER A 325 -10.66 4.33 -12.69
CA SER A 325 -9.27 4.75 -12.43
C SER A 325 -8.74 5.71 -13.49
N ILE A 326 -7.93 6.70 -13.08
CA ILE A 326 -7.16 7.59 -13.98
C ILE A 326 -5.67 7.23 -14.04
N THR A 327 -5.26 6.15 -13.39
CA THR A 327 -3.89 5.62 -13.42
C THR A 327 -3.87 4.22 -14.03
N ASP A 328 -3.47 3.17 -13.33
CA ASP A 328 -3.53 1.82 -13.88
C ASP A 328 -4.96 1.27 -13.81
N ALA A 329 -5.30 0.40 -14.76
CA ALA A 329 -6.62 -0.18 -14.86
C ALA A 329 -6.92 -1.12 -13.67
N CYS A 330 -8.14 -1.02 -13.14
CA CYS A 330 -8.63 -1.80 -12.02
C CYS A 330 -9.70 -2.80 -12.47
N ILE A 331 -9.90 -3.88 -11.73
CA ILE A 331 -11.14 -4.67 -11.84
C ILE A 331 -12.30 -3.89 -11.21
N SER A 332 -13.53 -4.20 -11.58
CA SER A 332 -14.71 -3.63 -10.95
C SER A 332 -14.92 -4.15 -9.53
N PHE A 333 -15.74 -3.45 -8.75
CA PHE A 333 -16.15 -3.95 -7.42
C PHE A 333 -16.90 -5.28 -7.53
N GLN A 334 -17.73 -5.46 -8.56
CA GLN A 334 -18.47 -6.70 -8.78
C GLN A 334 -17.55 -7.90 -9.04
N GLU A 335 -16.44 -7.70 -9.76
CA GLU A 335 -15.43 -8.74 -9.98
C GLU A 335 -14.57 -9.00 -8.73
N THR A 336 -14.52 -8.05 -7.79
CA THR A 336 -13.79 -8.19 -6.53
C THR A 336 -14.47 -9.16 -5.57
N ILE A 337 -15.81 -9.21 -5.56
CA ILE A 337 -16.58 -10.09 -4.67
C ILE A 337 -16.17 -11.56 -4.81
N PRO A 338 -16.21 -12.18 -6.02
CA PRO A 338 -15.78 -13.57 -6.17
C PRO A 338 -14.29 -13.80 -5.86
N VAL A 339 -13.44 -12.79 -6.01
CA VAL A 339 -12.04 -12.89 -5.57
C VAL A 339 -11.95 -13.03 -4.06
N LEU A 340 -12.69 -12.21 -3.30
CA LEU A 340 -12.74 -12.31 -1.84
C LEU A 340 -13.34 -13.64 -1.38
N ASP A 341 -14.45 -14.10 -2.00
CA ASP A 341 -15.07 -15.40 -1.70
C ASP A 341 -14.08 -16.56 -1.92
N GLY A 342 -13.32 -16.54 -3.02
CA GLY A 342 -12.32 -17.55 -3.36
C GLY A 342 -11.14 -17.58 -2.37
N LEU A 343 -10.63 -16.42 -1.98
CA LEU A 343 -9.55 -16.30 -1.00
C LEU A 343 -9.99 -16.76 0.39
N ALA A 344 -11.22 -16.43 0.81
CA ALA A 344 -11.78 -16.89 2.07
C ALA A 344 -11.92 -18.42 2.10
N ALA A 345 -12.42 -19.01 1.00
CA ALA A 345 -12.50 -20.46 0.85
C ALA A 345 -11.11 -21.13 0.92
N ALA A 346 -10.10 -20.53 0.29
CA ALA A 346 -8.72 -21.01 0.33
C ALA A 346 -8.13 -20.97 1.74
N GLY A 347 -8.40 -19.91 2.51
CA GLY A 347 -8.00 -19.81 3.92
C GLY A 347 -8.60 -20.93 4.77
N ARG A 348 -9.90 -21.21 4.58
CA ARG A 348 -10.56 -22.34 5.25
C ARG A 348 -9.96 -23.69 4.85
N ALA A 349 -9.69 -23.91 3.57
CA ALA A 349 -9.05 -25.12 3.08
C ALA A 349 -7.65 -25.31 3.67
N ARG A 350 -6.84 -24.23 3.77
CA ARG A 350 -5.50 -24.26 4.39
C ARG A 350 -5.56 -24.72 5.85
N ARG A 351 -6.54 -24.25 6.64
CA ARG A 351 -6.75 -24.67 8.03
C ARG A 351 -7.13 -26.16 8.15
N ALA A 352 -7.88 -26.66 7.19
CA ALA A 352 -8.28 -28.07 7.14
C ALA A 352 -7.19 -29.00 6.56
N PHE A 353 -6.18 -28.44 5.90
CA PHE A 353 -5.12 -29.20 5.23
C PHE A 353 -4.27 -29.95 6.27
N LYS A 354 -4.23 -31.29 6.14
CA LYS A 354 -3.31 -32.16 6.89
C LYS A 354 -2.22 -32.63 5.92
N PRO A 355 -0.96 -32.28 6.14
CA PRO A 355 0.11 -32.86 5.33
C PRO A 355 0.10 -34.38 5.50
N SER A 356 0.11 -35.11 4.39
CA SER A 356 0.21 -36.57 4.32
C SER A 356 1.58 -37.07 4.76
#